data_1bc7ecbd0ded4eeae1129c563f09d0ca
#
_entry.id   1bc7ecbd0ded4eeae1129c563f09d0ca
#
_cell.length_a   1.000
_cell.length_b   1.000
_cell.length_c   1.000
_cell.angle_alpha   90.00
_cell.angle_beta   90.00
_cell.angle_gamma   90.00
#
_symmetry.space_group_name_H-M   'P 1'
#
loop_
_entity.id
_entity.type
_entity.pdbx_description
1 polymer ?
#
loop_
_entity_poly.entity_id
_entity_poly.type
_entity_poly.pdbx_seq_one_letter_code
_entity_poly.pdbx_strand_id
1 'polypeptide(L)'
;MRYHVFLNGFSDEFEKQSLEVLGFIKECCSDMEEGKTIIACRENSDFEKLSVYAPTNDVVFITSDKYTPENILSSCEKYIDDEAVHIYGFDNFSSENSVRMAVRKNGSSLVGVRNMSVSDDCVFAKKMIYSNHMEATFKLKKSPYFISLAKGIFEGQITEGNNKNIFVEQCILNTSDENDVLYYNIEKEDKKEGPENAKLLVVAGRGAKDKASVEKLEEFAESMGGKLGVSRPVAMSAWAPMDKLVGVSGIMAKPKICITAGVSGSAAFYAGIEKSDFIVSINTDEKSAIIKKSNVAVIDDFKAIVEELKKYIK
;
A
#
# COMPACT_ATOMS: atom_id res chain seq x y z
N MET A 1 -0.11 -19.24 -21.41
CA MET A 1 -1.14 -18.41 -20.71
C MET A 1 -0.78 -16.96 -20.92
N ARG A 2 -1.76 -16.10 -21.15
CA ARG A 2 -1.56 -14.66 -21.39
C ARG A 2 -1.76 -13.86 -20.10
N TYR A 3 -1.15 -12.67 -20.00
CA TYR A 3 -1.44 -11.73 -18.93
C TYR A 3 -1.91 -10.37 -19.46
N HIS A 4 -2.80 -9.71 -18.72
CA HIS A 4 -3.22 -8.33 -18.92
C HIS A 4 -2.96 -7.51 -17.65
N VAL A 5 -2.75 -6.22 -17.82
CA VAL A 5 -2.44 -5.33 -16.69
C VAL A 5 -3.47 -4.22 -16.58
N PHE A 6 -3.89 -3.91 -15.36
CA PHE A 6 -4.84 -2.85 -15.07
C PHE A 6 -4.23 -1.87 -14.07
N LEU A 7 -4.07 -0.60 -14.47
CA LEU A 7 -3.43 0.44 -13.68
C LEU A 7 -4.38 1.61 -13.43
N ASN A 8 -4.21 2.24 -12.26
CA ASN A 8 -4.99 3.38 -11.83
C ASN A 8 -4.23 4.70 -12.08
N GLY A 9 -4.46 5.34 -13.21
CA GLY A 9 -3.89 6.64 -13.56
C GLY A 9 -4.48 7.85 -12.80
N PHE A 10 -5.54 7.64 -12.00
CA PHE A 10 -6.04 8.66 -11.07
C PHE A 10 -5.22 8.74 -9.78
N SER A 11 -4.39 7.73 -9.50
CA SER A 11 -3.62 7.63 -8.26
C SER A 11 -2.38 8.52 -8.27
N ASP A 12 -2.12 9.22 -7.17
CA ASP A 12 -0.86 9.93 -6.94
C ASP A 12 0.35 8.98 -6.82
N GLU A 13 0.11 7.68 -6.56
CA GLU A 13 1.14 6.63 -6.51
C GLU A 13 1.26 5.85 -7.83
N PHE A 14 0.73 6.37 -8.95
CA PHE A 14 0.72 5.69 -10.24
C PHE A 14 2.10 5.17 -10.68
N GLU A 15 3.10 6.04 -10.65
CA GLU A 15 4.47 5.67 -11.06
C GLU A 15 5.02 4.52 -10.19
N LYS A 16 4.84 4.61 -8.88
CA LYS A 16 5.30 3.59 -7.94
C LYS A 16 4.61 2.25 -8.15
N GLN A 17 3.28 2.26 -8.32
CA GLN A 17 2.51 1.04 -8.60
C GLN A 17 2.94 0.38 -9.89
N SER A 18 3.12 1.19 -10.93
CA SER A 18 3.51 0.71 -12.25
C SER A 18 4.90 0.07 -12.22
N LEU A 19 5.86 0.67 -11.50
CA LEU A 19 7.20 0.10 -11.31
C LEU A 19 7.12 -1.24 -10.55
N GLU A 20 6.29 -1.37 -9.51
CA GLU A 20 6.11 -2.65 -8.82
C GLU A 20 5.48 -3.71 -9.73
N VAL A 21 4.51 -3.34 -10.58
CA VAL A 21 3.92 -4.24 -11.57
C VAL A 21 4.96 -4.68 -12.62
N LEU A 22 5.79 -3.76 -13.11
CA LEU A 22 6.91 -4.10 -14.01
C LEU A 22 7.87 -5.10 -13.38
N GLY A 23 8.25 -4.90 -12.13
CA GLY A 23 9.09 -5.84 -11.38
C GLY A 23 8.44 -7.21 -11.23
N PHE A 24 7.16 -7.26 -10.87
CA PHE A 24 6.40 -8.50 -10.77
C PHE A 24 6.35 -9.27 -12.09
N ILE A 25 6.05 -8.58 -13.21
CA ILE A 25 5.98 -9.21 -14.53
C ILE A 25 7.33 -9.79 -14.93
N LYS A 26 8.42 -9.05 -14.71
CA LYS A 26 9.78 -9.54 -14.99
C LYS A 26 10.11 -10.81 -14.20
N GLU A 27 9.67 -10.88 -12.95
CA GLU A 27 9.98 -12.01 -12.06
C GLU A 27 9.03 -13.20 -12.26
N CYS A 28 7.72 -12.96 -12.43
CA CYS A 28 6.70 -14.00 -12.37
C CYS A 28 6.03 -14.34 -13.72
N CYS A 29 6.20 -13.49 -14.75
CA CYS A 29 5.48 -13.63 -16.02
C CYS A 29 6.42 -13.75 -17.24
N SER A 30 7.70 -14.00 -17.07
CA SER A 30 8.71 -14.06 -18.15
C SER A 30 8.35 -15.06 -19.27
N ASP A 31 7.67 -16.15 -18.92
CA ASP A 31 7.28 -17.22 -19.84
C ASP A 31 5.81 -17.10 -20.30
N MET A 32 5.14 -16.00 -19.97
CA MET A 32 3.75 -15.77 -20.35
C MET A 32 3.65 -14.90 -21.59
N GLU A 33 2.55 -15.08 -22.35
CA GLU A 33 2.25 -14.25 -23.50
C GLU A 33 1.78 -12.86 -23.05
N GLU A 34 2.33 -11.82 -23.70
CA GLU A 34 1.96 -10.43 -23.44
C GLU A 34 0.55 -10.14 -23.98
N GLY A 35 -0.29 -9.54 -23.16
CA GLY A 35 -1.61 -9.04 -23.52
C GLY A 35 -1.63 -7.51 -23.67
N LYS A 36 -2.52 -6.84 -22.94
CA LYS A 36 -2.71 -5.39 -22.98
C LYS A 36 -2.54 -4.76 -21.62
N THR A 37 -2.09 -3.50 -21.58
CA THR A 37 -2.18 -2.67 -20.38
C THR A 37 -3.38 -1.73 -20.52
N ILE A 38 -4.28 -1.77 -19.55
CA ILE A 38 -5.45 -0.90 -19.46
C ILE A 38 -5.18 0.11 -18.33
N ILE A 39 -5.22 1.40 -18.68
CA ILE A 39 -4.97 2.49 -17.73
C ILE A 39 -6.22 3.35 -17.64
N ALA A 40 -6.89 3.34 -16.49
CA ALA A 40 -7.97 4.28 -16.20
C ALA A 40 -7.38 5.61 -15.75
N CYS A 41 -7.71 6.73 -16.41
CA CYS A 41 -7.12 8.04 -16.13
C CYS A 41 -8.05 9.20 -16.47
N ARG A 42 -7.60 10.44 -16.18
CA ARG A 42 -8.33 11.66 -16.55
C ARG A 42 -8.24 11.92 -18.04
N GLU A 43 -9.25 12.59 -18.62
CA GLU A 43 -9.28 12.95 -20.03
C GLU A 43 -8.09 13.85 -20.45
N ASN A 44 -7.61 14.69 -19.55
CA ASN A 44 -6.49 15.61 -19.79
C ASN A 44 -5.12 15.05 -19.38
N SER A 45 -5.01 13.73 -19.19
CA SER A 45 -3.75 13.07 -18.86
C SER A 45 -2.79 13.08 -20.05
N ASP A 46 -1.50 13.11 -19.76
CA ASP A 46 -0.44 12.91 -20.76
C ASP A 46 -0.27 11.40 -21.03
N PHE A 47 -0.91 10.91 -22.10
CA PHE A 47 -0.93 9.49 -22.44
C PHE A 47 0.45 8.95 -22.82
N GLU A 48 1.28 9.76 -23.48
CA GLU A 48 2.65 9.36 -23.83
C GLU A 48 3.46 9.13 -22.57
N LYS A 49 3.41 10.08 -21.63
CA LYS A 49 4.09 9.97 -20.35
C LYS A 49 3.59 8.76 -19.52
N LEU A 50 2.29 8.53 -19.45
CA LEU A 50 1.73 7.39 -18.71
C LEU A 50 2.07 6.06 -19.40
N SER A 51 2.10 6.00 -20.73
CA SER A 51 2.38 4.78 -21.48
C SER A 51 3.79 4.22 -21.25
N VAL A 52 4.75 5.05 -20.87
CA VAL A 52 6.13 4.65 -20.56
C VAL A 52 6.16 3.61 -19.42
N TYR A 53 5.20 3.68 -18.51
CA TYR A 53 5.06 2.76 -17.39
C TYR A 53 4.29 1.49 -17.71
N ALA A 54 3.73 1.36 -18.91
CA ALA A 54 2.99 0.19 -19.30
C ALA A 54 3.93 -0.98 -19.60
N PRO A 55 3.73 -2.16 -19.01
CA PRO A 55 4.59 -3.32 -19.29
C PRO A 55 4.38 -3.96 -20.66
N THR A 56 3.24 -3.68 -21.31
CA THR A 56 2.89 -4.27 -22.62
C THR A 56 3.00 -3.27 -23.76
N ASN A 57 3.08 -3.75 -25.01
CA ASN A 57 3.18 -2.87 -26.19
C ASN A 57 1.83 -2.20 -26.52
N ASP A 58 0.72 -2.92 -26.33
CA ASP A 58 -0.63 -2.38 -26.53
C ASP A 58 -1.13 -1.75 -25.24
N VAL A 59 -1.40 -0.43 -25.28
CA VAL A 59 -1.88 0.35 -24.14
C VAL A 59 -3.24 0.96 -24.46
N VAL A 60 -4.21 0.69 -23.61
CA VAL A 60 -5.57 1.24 -23.72
C VAL A 60 -5.81 2.19 -22.57
N PHE A 61 -6.12 3.43 -22.89
CA PHE A 61 -6.55 4.43 -21.91
C PHE A 61 -8.06 4.49 -21.85
N ILE A 62 -8.62 4.28 -20.67
CA ILE A 62 -10.04 4.51 -20.36
C ILE A 62 -10.13 5.85 -19.66
N THR A 63 -10.63 6.87 -20.37
CA THR A 63 -10.63 8.24 -19.89
C THR A 63 -11.97 8.65 -19.30
N SER A 64 -11.93 9.39 -18.19
CA SER A 64 -13.10 9.99 -17.56
C SER A 64 -12.70 11.31 -16.91
N ASP A 65 -13.62 12.28 -16.85
CA ASP A 65 -13.45 13.52 -16.08
C ASP A 65 -13.38 13.22 -14.57
N LYS A 66 -14.10 12.19 -14.14
CA LYS A 66 -14.27 11.79 -12.74
C LYS A 66 -13.94 10.33 -12.52
N TYR A 67 -13.38 10.05 -11.35
CA TYR A 67 -13.23 8.68 -10.89
C TYR A 67 -14.58 8.15 -10.39
N THR A 68 -15.20 7.26 -11.17
CA THR A 68 -16.42 6.54 -10.80
C THR A 68 -16.15 5.05 -10.92
N PRO A 69 -15.98 4.32 -9.78
CA PRO A 69 -15.56 2.91 -9.77
C PRO A 69 -16.41 2.01 -10.66
N GLU A 70 -17.74 2.20 -10.63
CA GLU A 70 -18.70 1.39 -11.39
C GLU A 70 -18.51 1.56 -12.90
N ASN A 71 -18.36 2.80 -13.37
CA ASN A 71 -18.18 3.12 -14.77
C ASN A 71 -16.85 2.61 -15.29
N ILE A 72 -15.77 2.79 -14.52
CA ILE A 72 -14.44 2.27 -14.87
C ILE A 72 -14.46 0.75 -14.92
N LEU A 73 -15.07 0.09 -13.93
CA LEU A 73 -15.18 -1.36 -13.90
C LEU A 73 -15.93 -1.88 -15.14
N SER A 74 -17.06 -1.27 -15.50
CA SER A 74 -17.86 -1.65 -16.68
C SER A 74 -17.08 -1.41 -17.98
N SER A 75 -16.29 -0.34 -18.06
CA SER A 75 -15.46 -0.04 -19.24
C SER A 75 -14.27 -1.00 -19.37
N CYS A 76 -13.71 -1.46 -18.24
CA CYS A 76 -12.64 -2.46 -18.22
C CYS A 76 -13.12 -3.86 -18.60
N GLU A 77 -14.40 -4.17 -18.42
CA GLU A 77 -14.93 -5.53 -18.53
C GLU A 77 -14.73 -6.16 -19.91
N LYS A 78 -14.76 -5.38 -20.97
CA LYS A 78 -14.54 -5.86 -22.37
C LYS A 78 -13.10 -6.27 -22.66
N TYR A 79 -12.16 -5.93 -21.79
CA TYR A 79 -10.74 -6.30 -21.90
C TYR A 79 -10.38 -7.53 -21.07
N ILE A 80 -11.37 -8.17 -20.46
CA ILE A 80 -11.16 -9.42 -19.72
C ILE A 80 -11.14 -10.58 -20.72
N ASP A 81 -10.01 -11.27 -20.71
CA ASP A 81 -9.79 -12.53 -21.44
C ASP A 81 -10.06 -13.69 -20.47
N ASP A 82 -10.96 -14.60 -20.86
CA ASP A 82 -11.43 -15.68 -20.00
C ASP A 82 -10.33 -16.72 -19.67
N GLU A 83 -9.23 -16.75 -20.43
CA GLU A 83 -8.12 -17.69 -20.23
C GLU A 83 -6.83 -17.02 -19.70
N ALA A 84 -6.90 -15.73 -19.33
CA ALA A 84 -5.74 -14.95 -18.93
C ALA A 84 -5.65 -14.70 -17.43
N VAL A 85 -4.47 -14.21 -17.01
CA VAL A 85 -4.23 -13.60 -15.70
C VAL A 85 -4.32 -12.08 -15.83
N HIS A 86 -5.15 -11.46 -14.99
CA HIS A 86 -5.36 -10.02 -14.93
C HIS A 86 -4.65 -9.48 -13.71
N ILE A 87 -3.61 -8.68 -13.92
CA ILE A 87 -2.70 -8.17 -12.91
C ILE A 87 -3.08 -6.73 -12.58
N TYR A 88 -3.29 -6.45 -11.31
CA TYR A 88 -3.63 -5.13 -10.78
C TYR A 88 -2.53 -4.65 -9.82
N GLY A 89 -2.38 -3.34 -9.69
CA GLY A 89 -1.49 -2.72 -8.70
C GLY A 89 -1.83 -3.08 -7.24
N PHE A 90 -1.36 -2.27 -6.31
CA PHE A 90 -1.51 -2.53 -4.87
C PHE A 90 -2.48 -1.56 -4.16
N ASP A 91 -3.06 -0.58 -4.87
CA ASP A 91 -3.98 0.39 -4.26
C ASP A 91 -5.39 -0.18 -4.01
N ASN A 92 -6.23 0.61 -3.37
CA ASN A 92 -7.59 0.21 -3.07
C ASN A 92 -8.42 -0.02 -4.33
N PHE A 93 -8.24 0.81 -5.37
CA PHE A 93 -8.86 0.62 -6.68
C PHE A 93 -8.51 -0.75 -7.25
N SER A 94 -7.23 -1.09 -7.29
CA SER A 94 -6.72 -2.34 -7.83
C SER A 94 -7.28 -3.55 -7.07
N SER A 95 -7.28 -3.49 -5.75
CA SER A 95 -7.80 -4.56 -4.90
C SER A 95 -9.31 -4.73 -5.08
N GLU A 96 -10.06 -3.65 -5.08
CA GLU A 96 -11.52 -3.66 -5.26
C GLU A 96 -11.90 -4.18 -6.65
N ASN A 97 -11.32 -3.61 -7.71
CA ASN A 97 -11.66 -4.00 -9.08
C ASN A 97 -11.31 -5.45 -9.40
N SER A 98 -10.16 -5.95 -8.93
CA SER A 98 -9.77 -7.35 -9.14
C SER A 98 -10.80 -8.32 -8.56
N VAL A 99 -11.33 -8.04 -7.36
CA VAL A 99 -12.35 -8.88 -6.70
C VAL A 99 -13.71 -8.74 -7.38
N ARG A 100 -14.15 -7.51 -7.66
CA ARG A 100 -15.45 -7.25 -8.31
C ARG A 100 -15.50 -7.85 -9.72
N MET A 101 -14.41 -7.75 -10.48
CA MET A 101 -14.32 -8.33 -11.81
C MET A 101 -14.34 -9.87 -11.75
N ALA A 102 -13.66 -10.47 -10.78
CA ALA A 102 -13.70 -11.92 -10.59
C ALA A 102 -15.11 -12.43 -10.33
N VAL A 103 -15.90 -11.69 -9.52
CA VAL A 103 -17.32 -12.04 -9.28
C VAL A 103 -18.14 -11.93 -10.57
N ARG A 104 -18.00 -10.82 -11.33
CA ARG A 104 -18.72 -10.62 -12.59
C ARG A 104 -18.43 -11.70 -13.63
N LYS A 105 -17.16 -12.10 -13.74
CA LYS A 105 -16.68 -13.09 -14.71
C LYS A 105 -16.69 -14.52 -14.18
N ASN A 106 -17.17 -14.73 -12.95
CA ASN A 106 -17.17 -16.04 -12.30
C ASN A 106 -15.79 -16.71 -12.27
N GLY A 107 -14.75 -15.89 -12.11
CA GLY A 107 -13.35 -16.28 -12.04
C GLY A 107 -12.82 -16.40 -10.60
N SER A 108 -11.50 -16.47 -10.47
CA SER A 108 -10.82 -16.50 -9.16
C SER A 108 -10.07 -15.22 -8.91
N SER A 109 -10.07 -14.71 -7.66
CA SER A 109 -9.27 -13.53 -7.26
C SER A 109 -8.42 -13.80 -6.03
N LEU A 110 -7.23 -13.16 -5.98
CA LEU A 110 -6.39 -13.10 -4.79
C LEU A 110 -5.76 -11.71 -4.66
N VAL A 111 -5.95 -11.07 -3.50
CA VAL A 111 -5.42 -9.74 -3.18
C VAL A 111 -4.17 -9.84 -2.32
N GLY A 112 -3.20 -8.97 -2.55
CA GLY A 112 -1.95 -8.91 -1.78
C GLY A 112 -0.95 -9.99 -2.16
N VAL A 113 -0.83 -10.26 -3.47
CA VAL A 113 0.06 -11.29 -4.03
C VAL A 113 1.51 -10.82 -4.01
N ARG A 114 2.39 -11.71 -3.57
CA ARG A 114 3.85 -11.49 -3.49
C ARG A 114 4.65 -12.33 -4.49
N ASN A 115 4.06 -13.36 -5.05
CA ASN A 115 4.69 -14.21 -6.05
C ASN A 115 3.60 -15.01 -6.78
N MET A 116 3.88 -15.37 -8.02
CA MET A 116 2.97 -16.17 -8.83
C MET A 116 3.76 -17.14 -9.71
N SER A 117 3.18 -18.30 -9.97
CA SER A 117 3.66 -19.24 -10.98
C SER A 117 2.48 -19.89 -11.69
N VAL A 118 2.72 -20.32 -12.92
CA VAL A 118 1.75 -21.07 -13.73
C VAL A 118 2.31 -22.46 -13.96
N SER A 119 1.52 -23.50 -13.67
CA SER A 119 1.87 -24.90 -13.93
C SER A 119 0.61 -25.67 -14.26
N ASP A 120 0.66 -26.52 -15.29
CA ASP A 120 -0.48 -27.34 -15.74
C ASP A 120 -1.78 -26.53 -15.90
N ASP A 121 -1.69 -25.38 -16.56
CA ASP A 121 -2.79 -24.42 -16.78
C ASP A 121 -3.45 -23.90 -15.48
N CYS A 122 -2.80 -24.10 -14.35
CA CYS A 122 -3.24 -23.59 -13.06
C CYS A 122 -2.35 -22.45 -12.58
N VAL A 123 -2.99 -21.43 -11.99
CA VAL A 123 -2.28 -20.32 -11.35
C VAL A 123 -2.12 -20.58 -9.86
N PHE A 124 -0.88 -20.53 -9.41
CA PHE A 124 -0.51 -20.57 -8.00
C PHE A 124 0.01 -19.21 -7.57
N ALA A 125 -0.58 -18.62 -6.55
CA ALA A 125 -0.18 -17.30 -6.07
C ALA A 125 0.12 -17.35 -4.56
N LYS A 126 1.17 -16.64 -4.15
CA LYS A 126 1.62 -16.58 -2.76
C LYS A 126 1.27 -15.26 -2.13
N LYS A 127 0.81 -15.29 -0.89
CA LYS A 127 0.60 -14.10 -0.07
C LYS A 127 0.90 -14.37 1.40
N MET A 128 1.19 -13.30 2.12
CA MET A 128 1.31 -13.37 3.57
C MET A 128 -0.06 -13.44 4.25
N ILE A 129 -0.16 -14.29 5.26
CA ILE A 129 -1.33 -14.46 6.11
C ILE A 129 -0.94 -14.34 7.59
N TYR A 130 -1.91 -14.27 8.50
CA TYR A 130 -1.71 -14.12 9.94
C TYR A 130 -0.75 -12.96 10.28
N SER A 131 -1.09 -11.74 9.84
CA SER A 131 -0.29 -10.51 10.07
C SER A 131 1.18 -10.66 9.65
N ASN A 132 1.42 -11.21 8.47
CA ASN A 132 2.74 -11.43 7.86
C ASN A 132 3.62 -12.46 8.59
N HIS A 133 3.05 -13.34 9.40
CA HIS A 133 3.83 -14.38 10.07
C HIS A 133 3.98 -15.68 9.25
N MET A 134 3.10 -15.90 8.28
CA MET A 134 3.13 -17.08 7.43
C MET A 134 2.92 -16.72 5.98
N GLU A 135 3.62 -17.41 5.08
CA GLU A 135 3.35 -17.37 3.65
C GLU A 135 2.46 -18.56 3.26
N ALA A 136 1.38 -18.29 2.55
CA ALA A 136 0.51 -19.32 2.01
C ALA A 136 0.51 -19.31 0.48
N THR A 137 0.50 -20.48 -0.13
CA THR A 137 0.32 -20.66 -1.56
C THR A 137 -1.13 -21.05 -1.85
N PHE A 138 -1.77 -20.29 -2.70
CA PHE A 138 -3.15 -20.51 -3.12
C PHE A 138 -3.17 -21.00 -4.57
N LYS A 139 -3.85 -22.11 -4.81
CA LYS A 139 -4.20 -22.54 -6.17
C LYS A 139 -5.49 -21.85 -6.58
N LEU A 140 -5.45 -21.02 -7.61
CA LEU A 140 -6.63 -20.40 -8.19
C LEU A 140 -7.32 -21.42 -9.10
N LYS A 141 -8.58 -21.74 -8.79
CA LYS A 141 -9.26 -22.91 -9.39
C LYS A 141 -9.98 -22.62 -10.70
N LYS A 142 -10.31 -21.34 -10.96
CA LYS A 142 -11.23 -20.97 -12.02
C LYS A 142 -10.76 -19.73 -12.73
N SER A 143 -10.57 -19.83 -14.04
CA SER A 143 -10.31 -18.69 -14.92
C SER A 143 -11.60 -17.88 -15.17
N PRO A 144 -11.49 -16.62 -15.55
CA PRO A 144 -10.25 -15.82 -15.58
C PRO A 144 -9.67 -15.57 -14.17
N TYR A 145 -8.35 -15.32 -14.13
CA TYR A 145 -7.64 -15.13 -12.88
C TYR A 145 -7.36 -13.65 -12.65
N PHE A 146 -7.61 -13.16 -11.43
CA PHE A 146 -7.43 -11.77 -11.03
C PHE A 146 -6.53 -11.69 -9.82
N ILE A 147 -5.45 -10.94 -9.92
CA ILE A 147 -4.53 -10.73 -8.80
C ILE A 147 -4.25 -9.26 -8.61
N SER A 148 -4.20 -8.79 -7.36
CA SER A 148 -3.62 -7.50 -7.03
C SER A 148 -2.38 -7.69 -6.16
N LEU A 149 -1.37 -6.84 -6.37
CA LEU A 149 -0.07 -7.00 -5.75
C LEU A 149 -0.06 -6.57 -4.27
N ALA A 150 0.89 -7.09 -3.52
CA ALA A 150 1.25 -6.55 -2.21
C ALA A 150 2.19 -5.34 -2.40
N LYS A 151 2.01 -4.28 -1.61
CA LYS A 151 2.83 -3.06 -1.67
C LYS A 151 4.26 -3.29 -1.18
N GLY A 152 5.24 -2.72 -1.88
CA GLY A 152 6.64 -2.66 -1.45
C GLY A 152 7.39 -3.98 -1.58
N ILE A 153 7.02 -4.81 -2.56
CA ILE A 153 7.65 -6.14 -2.78
C ILE A 153 8.58 -6.11 -3.98
N PHE A 154 8.19 -5.43 -5.07
CA PHE A 154 8.92 -5.48 -6.34
C PHE A 154 9.54 -4.14 -6.66
N GLU A 155 10.73 -4.19 -7.27
CA GLU A 155 11.42 -3.04 -7.82
C GLU A 155 11.56 -3.24 -9.33
N GLY A 156 10.76 -2.52 -10.08
CA GLY A 156 10.82 -2.48 -11.54
C GLY A 156 11.60 -1.28 -12.03
N GLN A 157 12.04 -1.36 -13.28
CA GLN A 157 12.67 -0.27 -14.02
C GLN A 157 11.97 -0.09 -15.34
N ILE A 158 11.83 1.15 -15.78
CA ILE A 158 11.33 1.47 -17.11
C ILE A 158 12.39 1.02 -18.11
N THR A 159 11.97 0.26 -19.12
CA THR A 159 12.81 -0.09 -20.27
C THR A 159 12.63 0.98 -21.33
N GLU A 160 13.67 1.77 -21.64
CA GLU A 160 13.62 2.74 -22.72
C GLU A 160 13.46 2.04 -24.07
N GLY A 161 12.60 2.59 -24.95
CA GLY A 161 12.72 2.40 -26.39
C GLY A 161 11.65 1.61 -27.14
N ASN A 162 10.51 1.25 -26.57
CA ASN A 162 9.44 0.66 -27.36
C ASN A 162 8.33 1.70 -27.67
N ASN A 163 8.10 1.98 -28.96
CA ASN A 163 6.90 2.68 -29.40
C ASN A 163 5.67 1.87 -28.95
N LYS A 164 4.87 2.47 -28.06
CA LYS A 164 3.63 1.86 -27.61
C LYS A 164 2.51 2.11 -28.62
N ASN A 165 1.67 1.11 -28.84
CA ASN A 165 0.41 1.27 -29.57
C ASN A 165 -0.63 1.82 -28.60
N ILE A 166 -0.93 3.10 -28.71
CA ILE A 166 -1.82 3.80 -27.78
C ILE A 166 -3.23 3.85 -28.38
N PHE A 167 -4.20 3.35 -27.62
CA PHE A 167 -5.63 3.43 -27.88
C PHE A 167 -6.29 4.24 -26.78
N VAL A 168 -7.17 5.18 -27.14
CA VAL A 168 -7.87 6.03 -26.16
C VAL A 168 -9.36 5.85 -26.33
N GLU A 169 -10.05 5.56 -25.25
CA GLU A 169 -11.51 5.39 -25.19
C GLU A 169 -12.10 6.17 -24.03
N GLN A 170 -13.30 6.70 -24.23
CA GLN A 170 -14.06 7.30 -23.15
C GLN A 170 -14.72 6.22 -22.28
N CYS A 171 -14.78 6.47 -20.99
CA CYS A 171 -15.44 5.63 -20.03
C CYS A 171 -16.96 5.54 -20.35
N ILE A 172 -17.52 4.33 -20.28
CA ILE A 172 -18.94 4.11 -20.44
C ILE A 172 -19.68 4.68 -19.23
N LEU A 173 -20.54 5.66 -19.47
CA LEU A 173 -21.39 6.23 -18.43
C LEU A 173 -22.64 5.38 -18.27
N ASN A 174 -22.83 4.76 -17.12
CA ASN A 174 -24.08 4.10 -16.77
C ASN A 174 -25.05 5.14 -16.22
N THR A 175 -26.08 5.48 -16.98
CA THR A 175 -27.08 6.51 -16.61
C THR A 175 -27.93 6.13 -15.39
N SER A 176 -27.90 4.85 -14.97
CA SER A 176 -28.58 4.40 -13.73
C SER A 176 -27.87 4.82 -12.46
N ASP A 177 -26.57 5.18 -12.52
CA ASP A 177 -25.75 5.52 -11.36
C ASP A 177 -25.81 7.02 -10.99
N GLU A 178 -26.53 7.83 -11.78
CA GLU A 178 -26.67 9.28 -11.53
C GLU A 178 -27.40 9.61 -10.21
N ASN A 179 -28.09 8.65 -9.62
CA ASN A 179 -28.91 8.88 -8.42
C ASN A 179 -28.20 8.51 -7.10
N ASP A 180 -27.08 7.79 -7.12
CA ASP A 180 -26.45 7.28 -5.91
C ASP A 180 -25.45 8.26 -5.30
N VAL A 181 -24.86 9.17 -6.10
CA VAL A 181 -23.95 10.22 -5.63
C VAL A 181 -24.50 11.58 -6.01
N LEU A 182 -25.22 12.21 -5.10
CA LEU A 182 -25.82 13.54 -5.30
C LEU A 182 -24.80 14.67 -5.25
N TYR A 183 -23.74 14.52 -4.45
CA TYR A 183 -22.70 15.51 -4.27
C TYR A 183 -21.40 14.85 -3.78
N TYR A 184 -20.24 15.26 -4.31
CA TYR A 184 -18.93 14.96 -3.75
C TYR A 184 -18.01 16.17 -3.86
N ASN A 185 -17.11 16.31 -2.91
CA ASN A 185 -16.03 17.29 -2.93
C ASN A 185 -14.69 16.56 -2.76
N ILE A 186 -13.71 16.94 -3.58
CA ILE A 186 -12.35 16.43 -3.45
C ILE A 186 -11.52 17.55 -2.84
N GLU A 187 -11.17 17.38 -1.57
CA GLU A 187 -10.22 18.24 -0.91
C GLU A 187 -8.81 17.61 -1.02
N LYS A 188 -7.88 18.36 -1.60
CA LYS A 188 -6.48 17.97 -1.54
C LYS A 188 -5.95 18.32 -0.16
N GLU A 189 -5.69 17.31 0.64
CA GLU A 189 -4.85 17.50 1.82
C GLU A 189 -3.42 17.83 1.37
N ASP A 190 -2.89 18.96 1.84
CA ASP A 190 -1.45 19.20 1.74
C ASP A 190 -0.74 18.07 2.50
N LYS A 191 -0.10 17.17 1.76
CA LYS A 191 0.70 16.09 2.34
C LYS A 191 1.86 16.73 3.12
N LYS A 192 1.61 17.08 4.39
CA LYS A 192 2.71 17.30 5.33
C LYS A 192 3.49 15.99 5.37
N GLU A 193 4.82 16.07 5.32
CA GLU A 193 5.66 14.87 5.48
C GLU A 193 5.20 14.13 6.73
N GLY A 194 4.57 12.98 6.51
CA GLY A 194 4.02 12.14 7.56
C GLY A 194 5.09 11.28 8.23
N PRO A 195 4.71 10.55 9.28
CA PRO A 195 5.63 9.67 10.00
C PRO A 195 6.19 8.52 9.13
N GLU A 196 5.57 8.20 7.99
CA GLU A 196 6.00 7.11 7.08
C GLU A 196 7.38 7.34 6.45
N ASN A 197 7.74 8.61 6.21
CA ASN A 197 9.02 9.00 5.59
C ASN A 197 10.04 9.55 6.60
N ALA A 198 9.71 9.54 7.89
CA ALA A 198 10.57 10.08 8.92
C ALA A 198 11.87 9.29 9.07
N LYS A 199 13.02 9.98 9.13
CA LYS A 199 14.31 9.36 9.46
C LYS A 199 14.41 8.97 10.93
N LEU A 200 13.76 9.76 11.80
CA LEU A 200 13.58 9.52 13.22
C LEU A 200 12.08 9.44 13.52
N LEU A 201 11.65 8.33 14.08
CA LEU A 201 10.27 8.11 14.48
C LEU A 201 10.17 7.87 15.98
N VAL A 202 9.41 8.70 16.68
CA VAL A 202 9.04 8.46 18.08
C VAL A 202 7.63 7.89 18.11
N VAL A 203 7.41 6.74 18.75
CA VAL A 203 6.10 6.12 18.81
C VAL A 203 5.54 6.07 20.21
N ALA A 204 4.40 6.72 20.42
CA ALA A 204 3.67 6.68 21.67
C ALA A 204 2.78 5.44 21.77
N GLY A 205 2.96 4.68 22.83
CA GLY A 205 2.11 3.56 23.21
C GLY A 205 1.05 3.93 24.24
N ARG A 206 0.17 2.98 24.57
CA ARG A 206 -0.84 3.14 25.63
C ARG A 206 -0.23 3.47 27.01
N GLY A 207 1.03 3.11 27.22
CA GLY A 207 1.78 3.48 28.43
C GLY A 207 2.00 4.98 28.62
N ALA A 208 1.71 5.81 27.61
CA ALA A 208 1.66 7.27 27.74
C ALA A 208 0.57 7.75 28.71
N LYS A 209 -0.51 6.96 28.84
CA LYS A 209 -1.63 7.10 29.78
C LYS A 209 -2.60 8.25 29.51
N ASP A 210 -2.17 9.35 28.89
CA ASP A 210 -2.98 10.53 28.60
C ASP A 210 -2.52 11.29 27.37
N LYS A 211 -3.37 12.19 26.87
CA LYS A 211 -3.12 13.03 25.71
C LYS A 211 -1.93 13.99 25.91
N ALA A 212 -1.82 14.59 27.08
CA ALA A 212 -0.74 15.54 27.38
C ALA A 212 0.65 14.87 27.32
N SER A 213 0.73 13.60 27.72
CA SER A 213 1.96 12.81 27.60
C SER A 213 2.30 12.47 26.14
N VAL A 214 1.29 12.27 25.30
CA VAL A 214 1.48 12.05 23.85
C VAL A 214 1.97 13.35 23.18
N GLU A 215 1.40 14.49 23.52
CA GLU A 215 1.83 15.81 23.05
C GLU A 215 3.30 16.11 23.43
N LYS A 216 3.72 15.77 24.66
CA LYS A 216 5.13 15.88 25.07
C LYS A 216 6.08 14.98 24.26
N LEU A 217 5.63 13.79 23.87
CA LEU A 217 6.41 12.92 22.99
C LEU A 217 6.47 13.47 21.56
N GLU A 218 5.44 14.18 21.11
CA GLU A 218 5.45 14.87 19.82
C GLU A 218 6.46 16.02 19.83
N GLU A 219 6.42 16.90 20.85
CA GLU A 219 7.41 17.97 21.04
C GLU A 219 8.85 17.42 21.09
N PHE A 220 9.04 16.28 21.77
CA PHE A 220 10.33 15.61 21.83
C PHE A 220 10.77 15.11 20.45
N ALA A 221 9.89 14.47 19.69
CA ALA A 221 10.18 14.02 18.34
C ALA A 221 10.59 15.19 17.44
N GLU A 222 9.83 16.28 17.48
CA GLU A 222 10.09 17.47 16.68
C GLU A 222 11.42 18.15 17.05
N SER A 223 11.75 18.20 18.36
CA SER A 223 13.03 18.77 18.82
C SER A 223 14.25 18.02 18.29
N MET A 224 14.07 16.75 17.91
CA MET A 224 15.11 15.92 17.28
C MET A 224 15.01 15.89 15.74
N GLY A 225 14.15 16.70 15.13
CA GLY A 225 13.90 16.67 13.69
C GLY A 225 13.18 15.39 13.21
N GLY A 226 12.48 14.72 14.12
CA GLY A 226 11.70 13.51 13.85
C GLY A 226 10.19 13.77 13.78
N LYS A 227 9.42 12.69 13.72
CA LYS A 227 7.96 12.71 13.71
C LYS A 227 7.38 11.79 14.77
N LEU A 228 6.15 12.11 15.22
CA LEU A 228 5.39 11.24 16.11
C LEU A 228 4.59 10.21 15.30
N GLY A 229 4.72 8.94 15.68
CA GLY A 229 3.77 7.88 15.39
C GLY A 229 3.03 7.42 16.64
N VAL A 230 1.91 6.75 16.51
CA VAL A 230 1.14 6.26 17.66
C VAL A 230 0.68 4.82 17.47
N SER A 231 0.56 4.10 18.58
CA SER A 231 -0.05 2.78 18.57
C SER A 231 -1.58 2.85 18.48
N ARG A 232 -2.23 1.78 18.02
CA ARG A 232 -3.70 1.75 17.86
C ARG A 232 -4.48 2.17 19.11
N PRO A 233 -4.15 1.73 20.34
CA PRO A 233 -4.86 2.20 21.52
C PRO A 233 -4.80 3.72 21.73
N VAL A 234 -3.69 4.38 21.38
CA VAL A 234 -3.54 5.84 21.48
C VAL A 234 -4.45 6.55 20.49
N ALA A 235 -4.46 6.12 19.23
CA ALA A 235 -5.33 6.67 18.20
C ALA A 235 -6.83 6.44 18.53
N MET A 236 -7.20 5.25 18.98
CA MET A 236 -8.58 4.93 19.38
C MET A 236 -9.06 5.70 20.60
N SER A 237 -8.15 6.15 21.48
CA SER A 237 -8.47 7.03 22.61
C SER A 237 -8.52 8.52 22.21
N ALA A 238 -8.37 8.84 20.92
CA ALA A 238 -8.31 10.20 20.39
C ALA A 238 -7.23 11.09 21.05
N TRP A 239 -6.11 10.48 21.51
CA TRP A 239 -4.95 11.21 22.03
C TRP A 239 -4.05 11.72 20.90
N ALA A 240 -4.19 11.15 19.70
CA ALA A 240 -3.57 11.62 18.47
C ALA A 240 -4.46 11.25 17.27
N PRO A 241 -4.31 11.95 16.11
CA PRO A 241 -5.04 11.65 14.90
C PRO A 241 -4.71 10.25 14.34
N MET A 242 -5.65 9.69 13.55
CA MET A 242 -5.53 8.35 12.96
C MET A 242 -4.46 8.27 11.87
N ASP A 243 -4.12 9.37 11.23
CA ASP A 243 -3.05 9.49 10.22
C ASP A 243 -1.65 9.23 10.79
N LYS A 244 -1.48 9.29 12.14
CA LYS A 244 -0.25 8.94 12.85
C LYS A 244 -0.21 7.47 13.31
N LEU A 245 -1.23 6.67 13.02
CA LEU A 245 -1.31 5.27 13.44
C LEU A 245 -0.23 4.43 12.76
N VAL A 246 0.62 3.77 13.54
CA VAL A 246 1.69 2.87 13.08
C VAL A 246 1.27 1.41 13.26
N GLY A 247 1.49 0.59 12.23
CA GLY A 247 1.19 -0.85 12.24
C GLY A 247 0.46 -1.31 10.98
N VAL A 248 0.05 -2.57 10.95
CA VAL A 248 -0.63 -3.21 9.79
C VAL A 248 -1.88 -2.45 9.32
N SER A 249 -2.60 -1.81 10.22
CA SER A 249 -3.81 -1.02 9.92
C SER A 249 -3.54 0.48 9.76
N GLY A 250 -2.29 0.89 9.61
CA GLY A 250 -1.88 2.27 9.48
C GLY A 250 -0.58 2.40 8.69
N ILE A 251 0.34 3.20 9.19
CA ILE A 251 1.61 3.49 8.55
C ILE A 251 2.60 2.34 8.72
N MET A 252 3.27 1.98 7.63
CA MET A 252 4.44 1.10 7.60
C MET A 252 5.68 1.98 7.40
N ALA A 253 6.43 2.22 8.47
CA ALA A 253 7.57 3.12 8.47
C ALA A 253 8.91 2.36 8.38
N LYS A 254 9.91 3.02 7.78
CA LYS A 254 11.30 2.53 7.73
C LYS A 254 12.26 3.64 8.20
N PRO A 255 12.19 4.08 9.45
CA PRO A 255 13.08 5.10 9.96
C PRO A 255 14.49 4.53 10.20
N LYS A 256 15.50 5.41 10.18
CA LYS A 256 16.84 5.05 10.65
C LYS A 256 16.84 4.74 12.14
N ILE A 257 16.07 5.51 12.91
CA ILE A 257 15.92 5.32 14.36
C ILE A 257 14.43 5.36 14.70
N CYS A 258 13.97 4.34 15.40
CA CYS A 258 12.64 4.27 15.98
C CYS A 258 12.73 4.24 17.51
N ILE A 259 12.16 5.23 18.20
CA ILE A 259 12.08 5.26 19.67
C ILE A 259 10.64 4.96 20.07
N THR A 260 10.39 3.88 20.80
CA THR A 260 9.06 3.54 21.28
C THR A 260 8.93 3.84 22.77
N ALA A 261 7.87 4.53 23.17
CA ALA A 261 7.58 4.91 24.55
C ALA A 261 6.27 4.28 25.02
N GLY A 262 6.34 3.37 26.00
CA GLY A 262 5.16 2.70 26.57
C GLY A 262 4.38 1.82 25.60
N VAL A 263 5.04 1.23 24.62
CA VAL A 263 4.46 0.32 23.60
C VAL A 263 4.62 -1.13 24.05
N SER A 264 3.58 -1.95 23.90
CA SER A 264 3.62 -3.39 24.26
C SER A 264 4.33 -4.27 23.22
N GLY A 265 4.38 -3.83 21.95
CA GLY A 265 5.02 -4.58 20.86
C GLY A 265 4.18 -5.73 20.31
N SER A 266 2.86 -5.55 20.19
CA SER A 266 2.01 -6.53 19.50
C SER A 266 2.51 -6.76 18.07
N ALA A 267 2.25 -7.93 17.51
CA ALA A 267 2.70 -8.29 16.16
C ALA A 267 2.21 -7.30 15.10
N ALA A 268 0.94 -6.87 15.18
CA ALA A 268 0.36 -5.91 14.25
C ALA A 268 1.00 -4.51 14.35
N PHE A 269 1.46 -4.09 15.52
CA PHE A 269 2.21 -2.87 15.70
C PHE A 269 3.65 -3.02 15.18
N TYR A 270 4.32 -4.09 15.60
CA TYR A 270 5.73 -4.30 15.28
C TYR A 270 5.98 -4.38 13.76
N ALA A 271 5.08 -5.00 13.02
CA ALA A 271 5.15 -5.02 11.55
C ALA A 271 5.28 -3.60 10.93
N GLY A 272 4.70 -2.58 11.59
CA GLY A 272 4.79 -1.19 11.14
C GLY A 272 6.17 -0.53 11.33
N ILE A 273 7.06 -1.12 12.15
CA ILE A 273 8.39 -0.59 12.45
C ILE A 273 9.52 -1.61 12.27
N GLU A 274 9.23 -2.86 11.93
CA GLU A 274 10.22 -3.94 11.83
C GLU A 274 11.36 -3.67 10.85
N LYS A 275 11.10 -2.79 9.86
CA LYS A 275 12.09 -2.37 8.86
C LYS A 275 12.95 -1.17 9.32
N SER A 276 12.83 -0.74 10.58
CA SER A 276 13.70 0.31 11.16
C SER A 276 15.14 -0.20 11.24
N ASP A 277 16.12 0.66 10.96
CA ASP A 277 17.53 0.28 11.09
C ASP A 277 17.93 0.09 12.56
N PHE A 278 17.35 0.87 13.47
CA PHE A 278 17.64 0.80 14.91
C PHE A 278 16.38 1.12 15.74
N ILE A 279 16.05 0.24 16.69
CA ILE A 279 14.88 0.37 17.57
C ILE A 279 15.33 0.53 19.01
N VAL A 280 14.90 1.63 19.64
CA VAL A 280 15.02 1.89 21.08
C VAL A 280 13.66 1.76 21.70
N SER A 281 13.53 0.98 22.78
CA SER A 281 12.27 0.87 23.53
C SER A 281 12.41 1.34 24.95
N ILE A 282 11.53 2.23 25.36
CA ILE A 282 11.40 2.72 26.74
C ILE A 282 10.07 2.17 27.27
N ASN A 283 10.14 1.34 28.31
CA ASN A 283 8.96 0.72 28.89
C ASN A 283 9.19 0.39 30.36
N THR A 284 8.19 0.59 31.18
CA THR A 284 8.21 0.17 32.60
C THR A 284 8.01 -1.34 32.78
N ASP A 285 7.47 -2.04 31.78
CA ASP A 285 7.27 -3.48 31.78
C ASP A 285 8.40 -4.19 31.02
N GLU A 286 9.34 -4.80 31.76
CA GLU A 286 10.44 -5.58 31.20
C GLU A 286 10.01 -6.83 30.41
N LYS A 287 8.77 -7.31 30.63
CA LYS A 287 8.20 -8.49 29.96
C LYS A 287 7.47 -8.15 28.66
N SER A 288 7.34 -6.87 28.34
CA SER A 288 6.66 -6.46 27.11
C SER A 288 7.38 -6.98 25.87
N ALA A 289 6.60 -7.42 24.87
CA ALA A 289 7.15 -8.06 23.66
C ALA A 289 8.11 -7.17 22.88
N ILE A 290 7.96 -5.84 22.96
CA ILE A 290 8.83 -4.87 22.27
C ILE A 290 10.27 -4.95 22.77
N ILE A 291 10.49 -5.23 24.04
CA ILE A 291 11.81 -5.28 24.66
C ILE A 291 12.72 -6.30 23.95
N LYS A 292 12.16 -7.49 23.64
CA LYS A 292 12.90 -8.56 22.95
C LYS A 292 13.16 -8.26 21.46
N LYS A 293 12.46 -7.28 20.90
CA LYS A 293 12.53 -6.91 19.48
C LYS A 293 13.33 -5.63 19.25
N SER A 294 13.86 -5.03 20.29
CA SER A 294 14.59 -3.76 20.23
C SER A 294 16.10 -3.99 20.28
N ASN A 295 16.84 -3.10 19.62
CA ASN A 295 18.31 -3.07 19.71
C ASN A 295 18.78 -2.58 21.08
N VAL A 296 18.04 -1.61 21.66
CA VAL A 296 18.25 -1.11 23.00
C VAL A 296 16.92 -1.05 23.75
N ALA A 297 16.90 -1.57 24.99
CA ALA A 297 15.76 -1.53 25.88
C ALA A 297 16.10 -0.76 27.15
N VAL A 298 15.27 0.22 27.49
CA VAL A 298 15.37 1.01 28.72
C VAL A 298 14.14 0.68 29.57
N ILE A 299 14.37 0.10 30.75
CA ILE A 299 13.30 -0.27 31.67
C ILE A 299 13.10 0.85 32.67
N ASP A 300 12.31 1.85 32.26
CA ASP A 300 12.02 3.04 33.08
C ASP A 300 10.78 3.79 32.56
N ASP A 301 10.37 4.84 33.28
CA ASP A 301 9.33 5.76 32.82
C ASP A 301 9.91 6.66 31.71
N PHE A 302 9.27 6.65 30.55
CA PHE A 302 9.71 7.45 29.41
C PHE A 302 9.79 8.95 29.72
N LYS A 303 9.01 9.47 30.68
CA LYS A 303 9.02 10.88 31.05
C LYS A 303 10.40 11.31 31.61
N ALA A 304 10.96 10.47 32.47
CA ALA A 304 12.30 10.74 33.04
C ALA A 304 13.39 10.64 31.93
N ILE A 305 13.28 9.63 31.07
CA ILE A 305 14.25 9.42 30.01
C ILE A 305 14.20 10.53 28.96
N VAL A 306 13.00 10.98 28.56
CA VAL A 306 12.82 12.09 27.60
C VAL A 306 13.39 13.40 28.15
N GLU A 307 13.13 13.71 29.41
CA GLU A 307 13.69 14.91 30.05
C GLU A 307 15.23 14.87 30.15
N GLU A 308 15.80 13.69 30.38
CA GLU A 308 17.26 13.52 30.36
C GLU A 308 17.83 13.67 28.95
N LEU A 309 17.23 13.04 27.96
CA LEU A 309 17.67 13.08 26.55
C LEU A 309 17.62 14.53 25.99
N LYS A 310 16.62 15.34 26.38
CA LYS A 310 16.52 16.76 25.97
C LYS A 310 17.75 17.58 26.34
N LYS A 311 18.50 17.21 27.39
CA LYS A 311 19.72 17.93 27.80
C LYS A 311 20.87 17.75 26.80
N TYR A 312 20.82 16.71 25.97
CA TYR A 312 21.87 16.39 24.99
C TYR A 312 21.51 16.81 23.58
N ILE A 313 20.28 17.28 23.33
CA ILE A 313 19.84 17.84 22.07
C ILE A 313 20.32 19.28 22.00
N LYS A 314 21.16 19.58 21.01
CA LYS A 314 21.71 20.93 20.78
C LYS A 314 20.91 21.66 19.70
#